data_72a1750d7546924360a3792467d22f4d
#
_entry.id   72a1750d7546924360a3792467d22f4d
#
_cell.length_a   1.000
_cell.length_b   1.000
_cell.length_c   1.000
_cell.angle_alpha   90.00
_cell.angle_beta   90.00
_cell.angle_gamma   90.00
#
_symmetry.space_group_name_H-M   'P 1'
#
loop_
_entity.id
_entity.type
_entity.pdbx_description
1 polymer ?
#
loop_
_entity_poly.entity_id
_entity_poly.type
_entity_poly.pdbx_seq_one_letter_code
_entity_poly.pdbx_strand_id
1 'polypeptide(L)'
;MKCPEYDYCVMILPVLHCPYTTGKCSVFTENTWIKEEVSMFSLKEKEVNVGRQRELDLVKGFLLIMIVFIHSFQTIGGIAAAESNVHKILFALFMPTGACLYLFTMGFGSAFTRHSQPKDMVKNGIKLLFYQGLSNLCYAAVMTISFNIRNFITGETAGSRELYDANLYSMLTFVNIFFIAGMCYLVLAVYRKLDVSLKGYVISAIIVGIVSPFTKLLVSDNPALNWILDMTFGGKGETSFCFFPYLSYVFLGYVFGKVLRRIPENEKESFYKKSGIICGIIAAVWFICCIVLHLGIEGFFNYMIEQYRIPGLAKVLGSFCSIIFVFAAAFRIMPMMEKWKFGYNKLCYYSKQISKMYAVHIGVYWTLAGSAAFYEFRVKECLILSVAVLIVTDLLVHGYIIITDKIKNRK
;
A
#
# COMPACT_ATOMS: atom_id res chain seq x y z
N MET A 1 -47.25 -27.81 4.85
CA MET A 1 -47.00 -26.41 5.23
C MET A 1 -45.52 -26.13 4.99
N LYS A 2 -45.22 -25.36 4.01
CA LYS A 2 -43.85 -24.93 3.66
C LYS A 2 -43.48 -23.75 4.58
N CYS A 3 -42.43 -23.88 5.36
CA CYS A 3 -41.76 -22.72 6.01
C CYS A 3 -40.84 -22.07 4.98
N PRO A 4 -41.00 -20.81 4.64
CA PRO A 4 -40.01 -20.04 3.91
C PRO A 4 -39.06 -19.41 4.92
N GLU A 5 -37.79 -19.34 4.56
CA GLU A 5 -36.67 -18.76 5.32
C GLU A 5 -35.92 -19.71 6.28
N TYR A 6 -35.02 -20.50 5.68
CA TYR A 6 -33.73 -20.86 6.31
C TYR A 6 -32.91 -21.72 5.35
N ASP A 7 -32.38 -21.11 4.31
CA ASP A 7 -31.20 -21.63 3.63
C ASP A 7 -29.98 -21.01 4.32
N TYR A 8 -29.28 -21.81 5.10
CA TYR A 8 -27.85 -21.76 5.45
C TYR A 8 -27.62 -22.46 6.80
N CYS A 9 -27.75 -23.80 6.81
CA CYS A 9 -27.06 -24.62 7.79
C CYS A 9 -25.78 -25.17 7.15
N VAL A 10 -24.63 -24.60 7.48
CA VAL A 10 -23.34 -25.23 7.24
C VAL A 10 -23.06 -26.17 8.40
N MET A 11 -23.11 -27.48 8.09
CA MET A 11 -22.69 -28.55 8.99
C MET A 11 -21.21 -28.39 9.38
N ILE A 12 -20.93 -28.35 10.67
CA ILE A 12 -19.74 -28.94 11.31
C ILE A 12 -20.15 -29.27 12.75
N LEU A 13 -20.35 -30.53 13.04
CA LEU A 13 -19.97 -31.29 14.21
C LEU A 13 -20.93 -32.47 14.50
N PRO A 14 -20.48 -33.52 15.20
CA PRO A 14 -20.99 -34.88 15.03
C PRO A 14 -22.23 -35.22 15.83
N VAL A 15 -22.94 -36.19 15.27
CA VAL A 15 -24.06 -36.98 15.79
C VAL A 15 -24.00 -37.19 17.29
N LEU A 16 -25.02 -36.69 18.00
CA LEU A 16 -25.49 -37.27 19.26
C LEU A 16 -26.97 -37.65 19.09
N HIS A 17 -27.23 -38.95 19.31
CA HIS A 17 -28.51 -39.59 19.28
C HIS A 17 -29.57 -38.88 20.15
N CYS A 18 -30.72 -38.61 19.57
CA CYS A 18 -31.93 -38.24 20.30
C CYS A 18 -32.79 -39.49 20.50
N PRO A 19 -33.09 -39.92 21.76
CA PRO A 19 -34.09 -40.94 21.98
C PRO A 19 -35.49 -40.32 21.97
N TYR A 20 -36.37 -40.95 21.22
CA TYR A 20 -37.79 -40.62 21.15
C TYR A 20 -38.45 -40.73 22.52
N THR A 21 -39.08 -39.66 23.01
CA THR A 21 -40.32 -39.76 23.83
C THR A 21 -41.18 -38.52 23.59
N THR A 22 -42.46 -38.79 23.47
CA THR A 22 -43.56 -37.90 23.23
C THR A 22 -43.68 -36.77 24.23
N GLY A 23 -43.66 -35.50 23.79
CA GLY A 23 -44.01 -34.39 24.64
C GLY A 23 -43.48 -33.06 24.06
N LYS A 24 -44.37 -32.13 23.86
CA LYS A 24 -44.26 -30.74 23.38
C LYS A 24 -42.83 -30.20 23.37
N CYS A 25 -42.25 -30.05 22.19
CA CYS A 25 -41.01 -29.32 21.98
C CYS A 25 -41.27 -27.83 22.28
N SER A 26 -40.94 -27.35 23.47
CA SER A 26 -40.73 -25.94 23.72
C SER A 26 -39.44 -25.58 22.99
N VAL A 27 -39.53 -24.72 21.98
CA VAL A 27 -38.39 -24.16 21.30
C VAL A 27 -37.56 -23.38 22.32
N PHE A 28 -36.53 -24.03 22.87
CA PHE A 28 -35.48 -23.33 23.59
C PHE A 28 -34.75 -22.46 22.58
N THR A 29 -34.99 -21.17 22.66
CA THR A 29 -34.20 -20.14 21.98
C THR A 29 -32.82 -20.04 22.63
N GLU A 30 -31.97 -21.06 22.45
CA GLU A 30 -30.57 -21.10 22.91
C GLU A 30 -29.62 -20.31 21.98
N ASN A 31 -30.15 -19.46 21.12
CA ASN A 31 -29.31 -18.66 20.19
C ASN A 31 -28.92 -17.28 20.72
N THR A 32 -29.30 -16.89 21.92
CA THR A 32 -28.93 -15.57 22.47
C THR A 32 -27.51 -15.55 23.05
N TRP A 33 -27.04 -16.64 23.65
CA TRP A 33 -25.72 -16.69 24.30
C TRP A 33 -24.53 -16.71 23.29
N ILE A 34 -24.69 -17.35 22.14
CA ILE A 34 -23.63 -17.44 21.14
C ILE A 34 -23.53 -16.12 20.30
N LYS A 35 -24.61 -15.35 20.22
CA LYS A 35 -24.59 -14.07 19.52
C LYS A 35 -23.93 -12.93 20.29
N GLU A 36 -23.91 -12.97 21.61
CA GLU A 36 -23.31 -11.89 22.41
C GLU A 36 -21.80 -12.09 22.64
N GLU A 37 -21.28 -13.32 22.69
CA GLU A 37 -19.86 -13.56 22.99
C GLU A 37 -18.91 -13.48 21.79
N VAL A 38 -19.38 -13.50 20.56
CA VAL A 38 -18.51 -13.50 19.35
C VAL A 38 -18.41 -12.13 18.68
N SER A 39 -19.26 -11.16 19.01
CA SER A 39 -19.07 -9.80 18.47
C SER A 39 -18.14 -9.01 19.37
N MET A 40 -16.82 -9.09 19.10
CA MET A 40 -15.79 -8.27 19.75
C MET A 40 -16.11 -6.75 19.65
N PHE A 41 -17.03 -6.37 18.75
CA PHE A 41 -17.49 -5.01 18.49
C PHE A 41 -18.97 -4.99 18.08
N SER A 42 -19.70 -3.97 18.52
CA SER A 42 -21.10 -3.73 18.12
C SER A 42 -21.12 -3.09 16.72
N LEU A 43 -21.09 -3.93 15.67
CA LEU A 43 -21.24 -3.45 14.30
C LEU A 43 -22.69 -3.03 14.05
N LYS A 44 -22.91 -1.75 13.73
CA LYS A 44 -24.22 -1.26 13.32
C LYS A 44 -24.57 -1.78 11.92
N GLU A 45 -25.85 -2.07 11.67
CA GLU A 45 -26.33 -2.45 10.33
C GLU A 45 -26.12 -1.33 9.31
N LYS A 46 -26.39 -0.09 9.72
CA LYS A 46 -26.16 1.11 8.91
C LYS A 46 -24.77 1.70 9.14
N GLU A 47 -24.24 2.32 8.10
CA GLU A 47 -22.99 3.09 8.18
C GLU A 47 -23.19 4.35 9.00
N VAL A 48 -22.52 4.47 10.13
CA VAL A 48 -22.65 5.59 11.10
C VAL A 48 -21.43 6.50 11.10
N ASN A 49 -20.24 5.96 10.78
CA ASN A 49 -19.01 6.72 10.71
C ASN A 49 -18.68 7.02 9.24
N VAL A 50 -19.14 8.14 8.74
CA VAL A 50 -18.99 8.57 7.33
C VAL A 50 -18.08 9.78 7.14
N GLY A 51 -17.56 10.32 8.25
CA GLY A 51 -16.70 11.49 8.27
C GLY A 51 -15.27 11.22 7.76
N ARG A 52 -14.48 12.30 7.71
CA ARG A 52 -13.05 12.23 7.38
C ARG A 52 -12.30 11.48 8.47
N GLN A 53 -11.51 10.49 8.08
CA GLN A 53 -10.70 9.70 8.99
C GLN A 53 -9.33 10.38 9.17
N ARG A 54 -9.10 10.97 10.34
CA ARG A 54 -7.88 11.74 10.62
C ARG A 54 -6.65 10.86 10.74
N GLU A 55 -6.80 9.66 11.30
CA GLU A 55 -5.75 8.64 11.37
C GLU A 55 -5.27 8.20 9.98
N LEU A 56 -6.16 8.12 9.00
CA LEU A 56 -5.78 7.85 7.61
C LEU A 56 -4.89 8.97 7.05
N ASP A 57 -5.22 10.23 7.35
CA ASP A 57 -4.40 11.36 6.90
C ASP A 57 -3.02 11.35 7.56
N LEU A 58 -2.95 11.04 8.84
CA LEU A 58 -1.69 10.96 9.59
C LEU A 58 -0.79 9.84 9.03
N VAL A 59 -1.36 8.64 8.84
CA VAL A 59 -0.65 7.48 8.28
C VAL A 59 -0.12 7.78 6.88
N LYS A 60 -0.95 8.36 5.99
CA LYS A 60 -0.54 8.69 4.61
C LYS A 60 0.53 9.78 4.57
N GLY A 61 0.43 10.79 5.44
CA GLY A 61 1.45 11.85 5.52
C GLY A 61 2.79 11.32 5.99
N PHE A 62 2.79 10.45 7.00
CA PHE A 62 4.00 9.80 7.49
C PHE A 62 4.60 8.83 6.48
N LEU A 63 3.74 8.04 5.81
CA LEU A 63 4.16 7.13 4.74
C LEU A 63 4.93 7.85 3.64
N LEU A 64 4.49 9.05 3.24
CA LEU A 64 5.20 9.84 2.24
C LEU A 64 6.63 10.20 2.67
N ILE A 65 6.81 10.60 3.94
CA ILE A 65 8.16 10.91 4.47
C ILE A 65 9.04 9.66 4.39
N MET A 66 8.54 8.52 4.87
CA MET A 66 9.28 7.25 4.86
C MET A 66 9.66 6.79 3.45
N ILE A 67 8.75 6.96 2.47
CA ILE A 67 9.03 6.62 1.06
C ILE A 67 10.19 7.45 0.52
N VAL A 68 10.23 8.76 0.78
CA VAL A 68 11.34 9.63 0.34
C VAL A 68 12.67 9.11 0.91
N PHE A 69 12.73 8.80 2.21
CA PHE A 69 13.96 8.28 2.81
C PHE A 69 14.41 6.95 2.18
N ILE A 70 13.52 6.01 1.97
CA ILE A 70 13.86 4.70 1.38
C ILE A 70 14.32 4.86 -0.07
N HIS A 71 13.65 5.69 -0.86
CA HIS A 71 14.03 5.90 -2.26
C HIS A 71 15.41 6.58 -2.39
N SER A 72 15.85 7.36 -1.40
CA SER A 72 17.22 7.88 -1.38
C SER A 72 18.25 6.75 -1.44
N PHE A 73 18.12 5.77 -0.57
CA PHE A 73 19.05 4.61 -0.54
C PHE A 73 18.93 3.75 -1.79
N GLN A 74 17.74 3.63 -2.38
CA GLN A 74 17.49 2.76 -3.53
C GLN A 74 17.87 3.40 -4.87
N THR A 75 17.83 4.75 -4.97
CA THR A 75 18.02 5.44 -6.27
C THR A 75 19.40 6.06 -6.40
N ILE A 76 19.95 6.60 -5.30
CA ILE A 76 21.24 7.32 -5.32
C ILE A 76 22.26 6.73 -4.34
N GLY A 77 21.85 5.82 -3.45
CA GLY A 77 22.77 5.14 -2.53
C GLY A 77 23.60 4.08 -3.26
N GLY A 78 24.91 4.06 -2.98
CA GLY A 78 25.78 3.00 -3.46
C GLY A 78 25.60 1.68 -2.68
N ILE A 79 26.33 0.63 -3.11
CA ILE A 79 26.31 -0.69 -2.46
C ILE A 79 26.54 -0.58 -0.95
N ALA A 80 27.54 0.19 -0.52
CA ALA A 80 27.86 0.37 0.90
C ALA A 80 26.72 1.05 1.69
N ALA A 81 25.95 1.94 1.06
CA ALA A 81 24.77 2.54 1.68
C ALA A 81 23.61 1.57 1.76
N ALA A 82 23.38 0.79 0.70
CA ALA A 82 22.35 -0.23 0.64
C ALA A 82 22.58 -1.38 1.65
N GLU A 83 23.82 -1.74 1.90
CA GLU A 83 24.21 -2.79 2.87
C GLU A 83 24.32 -2.28 4.31
N SER A 84 24.21 -0.99 4.53
CA SER A 84 24.36 -0.38 5.85
C SER A 84 23.27 -0.82 6.83
N ASN A 85 23.61 -0.87 8.12
CA ASN A 85 22.63 -1.15 9.18
C ASN A 85 21.50 -0.11 9.23
N VAL A 86 21.78 1.15 8.86
CA VAL A 86 20.76 2.21 8.78
C VAL A 86 19.72 1.87 7.73
N HIS A 87 20.14 1.49 6.50
CA HIS A 87 19.21 1.07 5.45
C HIS A 87 18.46 -0.19 5.87
N LYS A 88 19.14 -1.20 6.42
CA LYS A 88 18.51 -2.44 6.90
C LYS A 88 17.43 -2.15 7.95
N ILE A 89 17.67 -1.26 8.91
CA ILE A 89 16.67 -0.87 9.91
C ILE A 89 15.49 -0.13 9.28
N LEU A 90 15.76 0.89 8.45
CA LEU A 90 14.69 1.63 7.75
C LEU A 90 13.85 0.69 6.89
N PHE A 91 14.51 -0.22 6.18
CA PHE A 91 13.87 -1.21 5.33
C PHE A 91 13.01 -2.20 6.14
N ALA A 92 13.52 -2.71 7.27
CA ALA A 92 12.76 -3.61 8.15
C ALA A 92 11.52 -2.95 8.74
N LEU A 93 11.61 -1.68 9.10
CA LEU A 93 10.47 -0.92 9.62
C LEU A 93 9.43 -0.60 8.53
N PHE A 94 9.89 -0.38 7.30
CA PHE A 94 9.05 0.05 6.20
C PHE A 94 8.49 -1.11 5.36
N MET A 95 9.26 -2.18 5.16
CA MET A 95 8.90 -3.30 4.27
C MET A 95 7.59 -4.02 4.61
N PRO A 96 7.22 -4.22 5.89
CA PRO A 96 5.92 -4.81 6.19
C PRO A 96 4.76 -3.92 5.76
N THR A 97 5.00 -2.61 5.69
CA THR A 97 3.96 -1.61 5.47
C THR A 97 4.10 -0.86 4.14
N GLY A 98 5.25 -0.47 3.69
CA GLY A 98 5.59 0.25 2.46
C GLY A 98 4.51 0.40 1.39
N ALA A 99 4.74 -0.20 0.22
CA ALA A 99 3.76 -0.20 -0.88
C ALA A 99 2.43 -0.86 -0.47
N CYS A 100 2.47 -1.86 0.44
CA CYS A 100 1.30 -2.52 1.01
C CYS A 100 0.39 -1.52 1.73
N LEU A 101 0.96 -0.65 2.57
CA LEU A 101 0.22 0.39 3.29
C LEU A 101 -0.36 1.43 2.34
N TYR A 102 0.38 1.84 1.30
CA TYR A 102 -0.14 2.76 0.29
C TYR A 102 -1.39 2.20 -0.37
N LEU A 103 -1.33 0.97 -0.86
CA LEU A 103 -2.46 0.32 -1.54
C LEU A 103 -3.61 -0.02 -0.57
N PHE A 104 -3.30 -0.40 0.65
CA PHE A 104 -4.30 -0.54 1.71
C PHE A 104 -5.03 0.79 1.96
N THR A 105 -4.29 1.92 2.09
CA THR A 105 -4.92 3.24 2.30
C THR A 105 -5.76 3.68 1.10
N MET A 106 -5.42 3.24 -0.11
CA MET A 106 -6.24 3.46 -1.31
C MET A 106 -7.56 2.69 -1.21
N GLY A 107 -7.52 1.40 -0.88
CA GLY A 107 -8.71 0.58 -0.63
C GLY A 107 -9.57 1.16 0.49
N PHE A 108 -8.95 1.50 1.62
CA PHE A 108 -9.61 2.13 2.76
C PHE A 108 -10.27 3.46 2.36
N GLY A 109 -9.54 4.35 1.69
CA GLY A 109 -10.07 5.63 1.22
C GLY A 109 -11.24 5.46 0.24
N SER A 110 -11.21 4.42 -0.61
CA SER A 110 -12.30 4.14 -1.55
C SER A 110 -13.61 3.77 -0.88
N ALA A 111 -13.57 3.22 0.34
CA ALA A 111 -14.76 2.96 1.15
C ALA A 111 -15.41 4.25 1.69
N PHE A 112 -14.66 5.35 1.85
CA PHE A 112 -15.13 6.62 2.38
C PHE A 112 -15.39 7.69 1.32
N THR A 113 -14.95 7.48 0.08
CA THR A 113 -15.13 8.48 -0.98
C THR A 113 -16.59 8.60 -1.42
N ARG A 114 -17.02 9.82 -1.72
CA ARG A 114 -18.32 10.08 -2.37
C ARG A 114 -18.34 9.63 -3.84
N HIS A 115 -17.17 9.59 -4.48
CA HIS A 115 -16.97 9.13 -5.86
C HIS A 115 -16.69 7.61 -5.90
N SER A 116 -17.60 6.81 -5.31
CA SER A 116 -17.47 5.35 -5.21
C SER A 116 -18.24 4.60 -6.30
N GLN A 117 -18.80 5.31 -7.28
CA GLN A 117 -19.49 4.67 -8.40
C GLN A 117 -18.49 3.97 -9.33
N PRO A 118 -18.85 2.83 -9.93
CA PRO A 118 -17.96 2.10 -10.83
C PRO A 118 -17.36 2.97 -11.94
N LYS A 119 -18.16 3.86 -12.55
CA LYS A 119 -17.69 4.81 -13.58
C LYS A 119 -16.61 5.77 -13.09
N ASP A 120 -16.71 6.24 -11.83
CA ASP A 120 -15.70 7.14 -11.26
C ASP A 120 -14.39 6.40 -10.98
N MET A 121 -14.49 5.14 -10.54
CA MET A 121 -13.34 4.27 -10.32
C MET A 121 -12.63 3.96 -11.64
N VAL A 122 -13.36 3.62 -12.71
CA VAL A 122 -12.79 3.43 -14.06
C VAL A 122 -12.07 4.70 -14.52
N LYS A 123 -12.70 5.88 -14.40
CA LYS A 123 -12.09 7.16 -14.77
C LYS A 123 -10.79 7.41 -13.99
N ASN A 124 -10.79 7.15 -12.68
CA ASN A 124 -9.60 7.30 -11.84
C ASN A 124 -8.52 6.28 -12.20
N GLY A 125 -8.90 5.03 -12.50
CA GLY A 125 -7.98 3.99 -12.96
C GLY A 125 -7.26 4.39 -14.25
N ILE A 126 -8.01 4.77 -15.29
CA ILE A 126 -7.46 5.21 -16.57
C ILE A 126 -6.55 6.45 -16.39
N LYS A 127 -6.97 7.41 -15.56
CA LYS A 127 -6.18 8.60 -15.26
C LYS A 127 -4.83 8.26 -14.63
N LEU A 128 -4.78 7.28 -13.71
CA LEU A 128 -3.55 6.84 -13.08
C LEU A 128 -2.65 6.09 -14.06
N LEU A 129 -3.21 5.25 -14.95
CA LEU A 129 -2.44 4.61 -16.03
C LEU A 129 -1.84 5.63 -16.99
N PHE A 130 -2.58 6.68 -17.32
CA PHE A 130 -2.03 7.80 -18.11
C PHE A 130 -0.89 8.52 -17.35
N TYR A 131 -1.04 8.75 -16.05
CA TYR A 131 0.01 9.37 -15.23
C TYR A 131 1.24 8.47 -15.08
N GLN A 132 1.09 7.14 -15.14
CA GLN A 132 2.21 6.22 -15.20
C GLN A 132 3.10 6.51 -16.42
N GLY A 133 2.54 6.53 -17.62
CA GLY A 133 3.30 6.80 -18.85
C GLY A 133 3.89 8.20 -18.86
N LEU A 134 3.11 9.21 -18.47
CA LEU A 134 3.58 10.59 -18.39
C LEU A 134 4.72 10.76 -17.38
N SER A 135 4.63 10.14 -16.21
CA SER A 135 5.71 10.20 -15.21
C SER A 135 7.00 9.56 -15.72
N ASN A 136 6.91 8.40 -16.38
CA ASN A 136 8.09 7.75 -16.95
C ASN A 136 8.80 8.65 -17.98
N LEU A 137 8.06 9.27 -18.88
CA LEU A 137 8.60 10.23 -19.84
C LEU A 137 9.24 11.44 -19.13
N CYS A 138 8.58 11.98 -18.10
CA CYS A 138 9.13 13.10 -17.33
C CYS A 138 10.42 12.69 -16.59
N TYR A 139 10.49 11.50 -15.99
CA TYR A 139 11.69 11.03 -15.29
C TYR A 139 12.86 10.83 -16.27
N ALA A 140 12.60 10.19 -17.41
CA ALA A 140 13.59 10.04 -18.48
C ALA A 140 14.08 11.41 -18.96
N ALA A 141 13.18 12.38 -19.18
CA ALA A 141 13.53 13.71 -19.64
C ALA A 141 14.40 14.47 -18.62
N VAL A 142 14.00 14.52 -17.34
CA VAL A 142 14.77 15.27 -16.33
C VAL A 142 16.14 14.63 -16.07
N MET A 143 16.24 13.30 -16.09
CA MET A 143 17.51 12.59 -16.00
C MET A 143 18.41 12.90 -17.21
N THR A 144 17.86 12.85 -18.41
CA THR A 144 18.60 13.16 -19.65
C THR A 144 19.11 14.60 -19.67
N ILE A 145 18.26 15.55 -19.33
CA ILE A 145 18.61 16.98 -19.29
C ILE A 145 19.73 17.21 -18.27
N SER A 146 19.58 16.69 -17.06
CA SER A 146 20.57 16.89 -16.00
C SER A 146 21.92 16.22 -16.34
N PHE A 147 21.90 15.02 -16.91
CA PHE A 147 23.10 14.32 -17.38
C PHE A 147 23.83 15.08 -18.47
N ASN A 148 23.10 15.59 -19.48
CA ASN A 148 23.71 16.37 -20.59
C ASN A 148 24.26 17.73 -20.13
N ILE A 149 23.56 18.41 -19.21
CA ILE A 149 24.06 19.67 -18.62
C ILE A 149 25.38 19.41 -17.88
N ARG A 150 25.41 18.36 -17.06
CA ARG A 150 26.63 17.97 -16.33
C ARG A 150 27.79 17.68 -17.30
N ASN A 151 27.57 16.86 -18.32
CA ASN A 151 28.61 16.52 -19.31
C ASN A 151 29.12 17.75 -20.07
N PHE A 152 28.22 18.68 -20.40
CA PHE A 152 28.60 19.94 -21.01
C PHE A 152 29.51 20.79 -20.09
N ILE A 153 29.21 20.83 -18.80
CA ILE A 153 30.00 21.60 -17.81
C ILE A 153 31.35 20.96 -17.53
N THR A 154 31.39 19.62 -17.39
CA THR A 154 32.61 18.89 -16.97
C THR A 154 33.50 18.45 -18.12
N GLY A 155 33.01 18.45 -19.35
CA GLY A 155 33.69 17.88 -20.51
C GLY A 155 33.84 16.37 -20.52
N GLU A 156 33.27 15.66 -19.55
CA GLU A 156 33.34 14.21 -19.41
C GLU A 156 32.15 13.51 -20.11
N THR A 157 32.43 12.63 -21.08
CA THR A 157 31.37 11.95 -21.83
C THR A 157 31.42 10.42 -21.84
N ALA A 158 32.56 9.79 -21.63
CA ALA A 158 32.75 8.37 -21.99
C ALA A 158 32.37 7.35 -20.90
N GLY A 159 32.74 7.56 -19.64
CA GLY A 159 32.65 6.51 -18.61
C GLY A 159 31.23 6.24 -18.05
N SER A 160 30.29 7.15 -18.27
CA SER A 160 28.92 7.06 -17.71
C SER A 160 27.84 6.78 -18.75
N ARG A 161 28.21 6.60 -20.03
CA ARG A 161 27.24 6.44 -21.12
C ARG A 161 26.45 5.14 -21.05
N GLU A 162 27.12 4.01 -20.81
CA GLU A 162 26.46 2.71 -20.67
C GLU A 162 25.50 2.72 -19.49
N LEU A 163 25.93 3.29 -18.35
CA LEU A 163 25.09 3.42 -17.18
C LEU A 163 23.89 4.35 -17.43
N TYR A 164 24.09 5.43 -18.19
CA TYR A 164 23.01 6.31 -18.61
C TYR A 164 21.99 5.56 -19.49
N ASP A 165 22.44 4.83 -20.51
CA ASP A 165 21.55 4.11 -21.44
C ASP A 165 20.74 3.03 -20.71
N ALA A 166 21.37 2.29 -19.78
CA ALA A 166 20.70 1.31 -18.93
C ALA A 166 19.63 1.96 -18.02
N ASN A 167 19.95 3.10 -17.41
CA ASN A 167 18.99 3.82 -16.56
C ASN A 167 17.87 4.46 -17.38
N LEU A 168 18.14 4.95 -18.60
CA LEU A 168 17.13 5.50 -19.50
C LEU A 168 16.09 4.42 -19.88
N TYR A 169 16.56 3.23 -20.26
CA TYR A 169 15.67 2.11 -20.53
C TYR A 169 14.84 1.75 -19.29
N SER A 170 15.49 1.63 -18.14
CA SER A 170 14.82 1.35 -16.87
C SER A 170 13.74 2.38 -16.55
N MET A 171 13.97 3.69 -16.81
CA MET A 171 12.98 4.73 -16.57
C MET A 171 11.78 4.65 -17.50
N LEU A 172 11.98 4.34 -18.76
CA LEU A 172 10.90 4.23 -19.74
C LEU A 172 10.00 3.01 -19.46
N THR A 173 10.59 1.93 -18.93
CA THR A 173 9.89 0.70 -18.59
C THR A 173 9.47 0.58 -17.12
N PHE A 174 9.81 1.56 -16.30
CA PHE A 174 9.59 1.56 -14.85
C PHE A 174 8.11 1.40 -14.50
N VAL A 175 7.80 0.39 -13.69
CA VAL A 175 6.46 0.16 -13.13
C VAL A 175 6.41 0.82 -11.76
N ASN A 176 5.68 1.92 -11.65
CA ASN A 176 5.50 2.63 -10.39
C ASN A 176 4.09 2.39 -9.80
N ILE A 177 3.85 2.96 -8.64
CA ILE A 177 2.61 2.79 -7.89
C ILE A 177 1.36 3.27 -8.65
N PHE A 178 1.49 4.18 -9.63
CA PHE A 178 0.35 4.63 -10.42
C PHE A 178 -0.22 3.54 -11.32
N PHE A 179 0.65 2.68 -11.90
CA PHE A 179 0.20 1.53 -12.66
C PHE A 179 -0.63 0.60 -11.80
N ILE A 180 -0.07 0.19 -10.64
CA ILE A 180 -0.74 -0.74 -9.74
C ILE A 180 -2.05 -0.16 -9.21
N ALA A 181 -2.02 1.08 -8.74
CA ALA A 181 -3.21 1.77 -8.25
C ALA A 181 -4.28 1.93 -9.35
N GLY A 182 -3.86 2.23 -10.59
CA GLY A 182 -4.75 2.32 -11.75
C GLY A 182 -5.46 0.99 -12.02
N MET A 183 -4.71 -0.09 -12.10
CA MET A 183 -5.26 -1.44 -12.28
C MET A 183 -6.16 -1.86 -11.12
N CYS A 184 -5.77 -1.56 -9.87
CA CYS A 184 -6.59 -1.83 -8.70
C CYS A 184 -7.93 -1.08 -8.73
N TYR A 185 -7.96 0.19 -9.19
CA TYR A 185 -9.22 0.91 -9.37
C TYR A 185 -10.13 0.27 -10.42
N LEU A 186 -9.57 -0.26 -11.51
CA LEU A 186 -10.37 -0.99 -12.53
C LEU A 186 -10.98 -2.26 -11.95
N VAL A 187 -10.22 -3.04 -11.16
CA VAL A 187 -10.75 -4.22 -10.47
C VAL A 187 -11.81 -3.85 -9.43
N LEU A 188 -11.57 -2.81 -8.61
CA LEU A 188 -12.58 -2.32 -7.67
C LEU A 188 -13.86 -1.88 -8.39
N ALA A 189 -13.76 -1.27 -9.57
CA ALA A 189 -14.93 -0.89 -10.37
C ALA A 189 -15.77 -2.12 -10.78
N VAL A 190 -15.11 -3.22 -11.18
CA VAL A 190 -15.77 -4.49 -11.50
C VAL A 190 -16.46 -5.06 -10.27
N TYR A 191 -15.75 -5.15 -9.13
CA TYR A 191 -16.31 -5.67 -7.88
C TYR A 191 -17.52 -4.85 -7.40
N ARG A 192 -17.45 -3.53 -7.54
CA ARG A 192 -18.58 -2.64 -7.22
C ARG A 192 -19.74 -2.79 -8.18
N LYS A 193 -19.47 -2.99 -9.47
CA LYS A 193 -20.52 -3.22 -10.49
C LYS A 193 -21.24 -4.55 -10.26
N LEU A 194 -20.52 -5.58 -9.81
CA LEU A 194 -21.05 -6.92 -9.51
C LEU A 194 -21.64 -7.02 -8.09
N ASP A 195 -21.62 -5.93 -7.32
CA ASP A 195 -22.08 -5.86 -5.92
C ASP A 195 -21.49 -6.97 -5.04
N VAL A 196 -20.18 -7.23 -5.20
CA VAL A 196 -19.48 -8.28 -4.45
C VAL A 196 -19.54 -7.98 -2.95
N SER A 197 -19.95 -8.97 -2.17
CA SER A 197 -20.05 -8.87 -0.70
C SER A 197 -18.70 -8.67 -0.03
N LEU A 198 -18.67 -8.15 1.20
CA LEU A 198 -17.41 -7.99 1.96
C LEU A 198 -16.68 -9.32 2.17
N LYS A 199 -17.43 -10.44 2.34
CA LYS A 199 -16.83 -11.79 2.38
C LYS A 199 -16.13 -12.12 1.08
N GLY A 200 -16.71 -11.75 -0.07
CA GLY A 200 -16.09 -11.93 -1.39
C GLY A 200 -14.77 -11.20 -1.52
N TYR A 201 -14.65 -9.96 -1.03
CA TYR A 201 -13.38 -9.23 -1.00
C TYR A 201 -12.31 -9.94 -0.13
N VAL A 202 -12.68 -10.45 1.05
CA VAL A 202 -11.77 -11.20 1.93
C VAL A 202 -11.30 -12.49 1.26
N ILE A 203 -12.24 -13.27 0.71
CA ILE A 203 -11.92 -14.52 0.00
C ILE A 203 -10.98 -14.23 -1.18
N SER A 204 -11.26 -13.19 -1.97
CA SER A 204 -10.39 -12.80 -3.08
C SER A 204 -9.00 -12.40 -2.62
N ALA A 205 -8.88 -11.66 -1.51
CA ALA A 205 -7.58 -11.29 -0.95
C ALA A 205 -6.77 -12.53 -0.54
N ILE A 206 -7.44 -13.54 0.07
CA ILE A 206 -6.82 -14.81 0.45
C ILE A 206 -6.39 -15.60 -0.78
N ILE A 207 -7.26 -15.73 -1.79
CA ILE A 207 -6.96 -16.44 -3.04
C ILE A 207 -5.76 -15.78 -3.74
N VAL A 208 -5.75 -14.46 -3.86
CA VAL A 208 -4.62 -13.72 -4.43
C VAL A 208 -3.33 -14.02 -3.65
N GLY A 209 -3.35 -13.99 -2.32
CA GLY A 209 -2.19 -14.31 -1.49
C GLY A 209 -1.68 -15.74 -1.64
N ILE A 210 -2.60 -16.72 -1.82
CA ILE A 210 -2.23 -18.13 -2.05
C ILE A 210 -1.65 -18.32 -3.46
N VAL A 211 -2.25 -17.71 -4.48
CA VAL A 211 -1.88 -17.90 -5.89
C VAL A 211 -0.61 -17.12 -6.26
N SER A 212 -0.36 -15.98 -5.62
CA SER A 212 0.76 -15.08 -5.95
C SER A 212 2.12 -15.76 -6.06
N PRO A 213 2.57 -16.64 -5.14
CA PRO A 213 3.87 -17.27 -5.27
C PRO A 213 4.04 -18.13 -6.53
N PHE A 214 2.94 -18.60 -7.10
CA PHE A 214 2.94 -19.43 -8.32
C PHE A 214 2.95 -18.58 -9.59
N THR A 215 2.61 -17.28 -9.51
CA THR A 215 2.59 -16.41 -10.69
C THR A 215 3.96 -16.12 -11.26
N LYS A 216 5.04 -16.31 -10.48
CA LYS A 216 6.43 -16.28 -10.97
C LYS A 216 6.74 -17.30 -12.06
N LEU A 217 5.90 -18.33 -12.22
CA LEU A 217 6.02 -19.34 -13.27
C LEU A 217 5.46 -18.86 -14.64
N LEU A 218 4.74 -17.73 -14.64
CA LEU A 218 4.17 -17.14 -15.85
C LEU A 218 5.24 -16.34 -16.58
N VAL A 219 5.98 -16.99 -17.43
CA VAL A 219 7.03 -16.41 -18.28
C VAL A 219 6.78 -16.71 -19.75
N SER A 220 7.31 -15.88 -20.63
CA SER A 220 7.20 -16.03 -22.08
C SER A 220 8.54 -15.72 -22.75
N ASP A 221 8.82 -16.36 -23.87
CA ASP A 221 9.98 -16.05 -24.71
C ASP A 221 9.74 -14.78 -25.56
N ASN A 222 8.50 -14.38 -25.73
CA ASN A 222 8.17 -13.10 -26.38
C ASN A 222 8.44 -11.94 -25.41
N PRO A 223 9.37 -11.01 -25.72
CA PRO A 223 9.76 -9.93 -24.81
C PRO A 223 8.60 -9.03 -24.37
N ALA A 224 7.71 -8.67 -25.32
CA ALA A 224 6.57 -7.79 -25.03
C ALA A 224 5.54 -8.48 -24.11
N LEU A 225 5.22 -9.75 -24.40
CA LEU A 225 4.32 -10.51 -23.54
C LEU A 225 4.94 -10.75 -22.17
N ASN A 226 6.24 -11.07 -22.13
CA ASN A 226 6.95 -11.27 -20.87
C ASN A 226 6.96 -9.99 -20.01
N TRP A 227 7.15 -8.81 -20.60
CA TRP A 227 7.07 -7.55 -19.89
C TRP A 227 5.66 -7.32 -19.29
N ILE A 228 4.59 -7.63 -20.05
CA ILE A 228 3.19 -7.56 -19.53
C ILE A 228 2.99 -8.55 -18.37
N LEU A 229 3.49 -9.78 -18.49
CA LEU A 229 3.40 -10.79 -17.44
C LEU A 229 4.19 -10.36 -16.20
N ASP A 230 5.36 -9.76 -16.38
CA ASP A 230 6.17 -9.28 -15.25
C ASP A 230 5.50 -8.12 -14.51
N MET A 231 4.98 -7.12 -15.22
CA MET A 231 4.21 -6.02 -14.62
C MET A 231 2.97 -6.50 -13.87
N THR A 232 2.31 -7.54 -14.40
CA THR A 232 1.04 -8.00 -13.86
C THR A 232 1.25 -9.03 -12.76
N PHE A 233 2.11 -9.99 -12.97
CA PHE A 233 2.27 -11.21 -12.17
C PHE A 233 3.67 -11.39 -11.56
N GLY A 234 4.68 -10.68 -12.04
CA GLY A 234 6.04 -10.72 -11.52
C GLY A 234 6.90 -11.87 -12.04
N GLY A 235 6.68 -12.35 -13.27
CA GLY A 235 7.33 -13.53 -13.84
C GLY A 235 8.86 -13.54 -13.77
N LYS A 236 9.56 -12.81 -14.65
CA LYS A 236 11.05 -12.81 -14.74
C LYS A 236 11.78 -12.00 -13.66
N GLY A 237 11.09 -11.09 -12.99
CA GLY A 237 11.74 -10.39 -11.93
C GLY A 237 12.37 -9.04 -12.25
N GLU A 238 12.01 -8.50 -13.38
CA GLU A 238 12.54 -7.21 -13.83
C GLU A 238 11.83 -6.02 -13.18
N THR A 239 10.59 -6.22 -12.68
CA THR A 239 9.83 -5.16 -12.00
C THR A 239 10.01 -5.19 -10.48
N SER A 240 10.07 -4.03 -9.86
CA SER A 240 10.21 -3.91 -8.39
C SER A 240 9.01 -4.46 -7.63
N PHE A 241 7.82 -4.39 -8.21
CA PHE A 241 6.57 -4.94 -7.67
C PHE A 241 5.52 -5.04 -8.79
N CYS A 242 4.57 -5.96 -8.67
CA CYS A 242 3.62 -6.30 -9.71
C CYS A 242 2.17 -6.17 -9.23
N PHE A 243 1.23 -5.99 -10.17
CA PHE A 243 -0.17 -5.65 -9.85
C PHE A 243 -0.90 -6.73 -9.04
N PHE A 244 -0.92 -8.00 -9.54
CA PHE A 244 -1.80 -9.04 -9.04
C PHE A 244 -1.60 -9.34 -7.55
N PRO A 245 -0.37 -9.58 -7.05
CA PRO A 245 -0.14 -9.86 -5.64
C PRO A 245 -0.56 -8.72 -4.71
N TYR A 246 -0.39 -7.49 -5.14
CA TYR A 246 -0.70 -6.32 -4.33
C TYR A 246 -2.19 -5.98 -4.23
N LEU A 247 -3.03 -6.59 -5.08
CA LEU A 247 -4.48 -6.44 -5.07
C LEU A 247 -5.09 -6.88 -3.72
N SER A 248 -4.48 -7.86 -3.03
CA SER A 248 -4.90 -8.30 -1.70
C SER A 248 -5.00 -7.14 -0.70
N TYR A 249 -4.02 -6.22 -0.72
CA TYR A 249 -4.00 -5.09 0.22
C TYR A 249 -5.11 -4.08 -0.05
N VAL A 250 -5.47 -3.89 -1.31
CA VAL A 250 -6.58 -3.00 -1.70
C VAL A 250 -7.92 -3.59 -1.23
N PHE A 251 -8.12 -4.88 -1.41
CA PHE A 251 -9.32 -5.56 -0.92
C PHE A 251 -9.44 -5.51 0.60
N LEU A 252 -8.37 -5.83 1.33
CA LEU A 252 -8.34 -5.77 2.79
C LEU A 252 -8.54 -4.33 3.30
N GLY A 253 -7.95 -3.34 2.62
CA GLY A 253 -8.17 -1.93 2.94
C GLY A 253 -9.63 -1.50 2.75
N TYR A 254 -10.26 -1.92 1.65
CA TYR A 254 -11.67 -1.65 1.41
C TYR A 254 -12.57 -2.29 2.48
N VAL A 255 -12.32 -3.55 2.82
CA VAL A 255 -13.05 -4.26 3.88
C VAL A 255 -12.90 -3.54 5.21
N PHE A 256 -11.66 -3.19 5.60
CA PHE A 256 -11.39 -2.47 6.84
C PHE A 256 -12.13 -1.12 6.88
N GLY A 257 -12.12 -0.37 5.78
CA GLY A 257 -12.86 0.87 5.66
C GLY A 257 -14.37 0.68 5.84
N LYS A 258 -14.95 -0.37 5.23
CA LYS A 258 -16.37 -0.70 5.36
C LYS A 258 -16.75 -1.15 6.78
N VAL A 259 -15.87 -1.91 7.45
CA VAL A 259 -16.06 -2.28 8.86
C VAL A 259 -16.02 -1.01 9.72
N LEU A 260 -15.02 -0.15 9.55
CA LEU A 260 -14.89 1.09 10.34
C LEU A 260 -16.10 2.02 10.16
N ARG A 261 -16.73 2.08 8.99
CA ARG A 261 -17.96 2.85 8.76
C ARG A 261 -19.15 2.37 9.60
N ARG A 262 -19.12 1.14 10.08
CA ARG A 262 -20.17 0.55 10.94
C ARG A 262 -19.86 0.67 12.43
N ILE A 263 -18.66 1.17 12.80
CA ILE A 263 -18.26 1.40 14.19
C ILE A 263 -18.72 2.79 14.60
N PRO A 264 -19.53 2.95 15.67
CA PRO A 264 -19.88 4.25 16.23
C PRO A 264 -18.65 5.02 16.68
N GLU A 265 -18.69 6.36 16.59
CA GLU A 265 -17.52 7.20 16.94
C GLU A 265 -17.08 7.01 18.39
N ASN A 266 -18.02 6.81 19.34
CA ASN A 266 -17.72 6.53 20.74
C ASN A 266 -17.10 5.15 20.99
N GLU A 267 -17.21 4.19 20.06
CA GLU A 267 -16.61 2.86 20.16
C GLU A 267 -15.28 2.74 19.39
N LYS A 268 -14.93 3.77 18.62
CA LYS A 268 -13.76 3.79 17.75
C LYS A 268 -12.44 3.63 18.51
N GLU A 269 -12.34 4.24 19.72
CA GLU A 269 -11.16 4.07 20.58
C GLU A 269 -11.00 2.62 21.04
N SER A 270 -12.08 2.00 21.49
CA SER A 270 -12.08 0.57 21.88
C SER A 270 -11.74 -0.34 20.71
N PHE A 271 -12.27 -0.05 19.52
CA PHE A 271 -11.97 -0.76 18.29
C PHE A 271 -10.47 -0.73 17.98
N TYR A 272 -9.86 0.46 17.89
CA TYR A 272 -8.43 0.59 17.60
C TYR A 272 -7.55 0.01 18.70
N LYS A 273 -7.94 0.15 19.97
CA LYS A 273 -7.19 -0.46 21.09
C LYS A 273 -7.17 -1.99 20.98
N LYS A 274 -8.33 -2.64 20.82
CA LYS A 274 -8.42 -4.10 20.76
C LYS A 274 -7.79 -4.65 19.48
N SER A 275 -8.13 -4.10 18.30
CA SER A 275 -7.57 -4.54 17.03
C SER A 275 -6.06 -4.30 16.97
N GLY A 276 -5.58 -3.15 17.48
CA GLY A 276 -4.15 -2.84 17.55
C GLY A 276 -3.36 -3.80 18.43
N ILE A 277 -3.87 -4.17 19.61
CA ILE A 277 -3.20 -5.15 20.49
C ILE A 277 -3.15 -6.52 19.81
N ILE A 278 -4.27 -7.02 19.29
CA ILE A 278 -4.34 -8.33 18.65
C ILE A 278 -3.43 -8.38 17.42
N CYS A 279 -3.57 -7.42 16.52
CA CYS A 279 -2.76 -7.35 15.31
C CYS A 279 -1.29 -7.09 15.62
N GLY A 280 -0.98 -6.30 16.66
CA GLY A 280 0.40 -6.08 17.12
C GLY A 280 1.07 -7.36 17.60
N ILE A 281 0.36 -8.18 18.38
CA ILE A 281 0.86 -9.49 18.83
C ILE A 281 1.07 -10.42 17.63
N ILE A 282 0.09 -10.52 16.72
CA ILE A 282 0.20 -11.37 15.53
C ILE A 282 1.36 -10.90 14.64
N ALA A 283 1.52 -9.60 14.43
CA ALA A 283 2.63 -9.04 13.67
C ALA A 283 3.98 -9.35 14.31
N ALA A 284 4.11 -9.19 15.64
CA ALA A 284 5.32 -9.53 16.37
C ALA A 284 5.68 -11.02 16.27
N VAL A 285 4.69 -11.90 16.47
CA VAL A 285 4.88 -13.34 16.28
C VAL A 285 5.30 -13.67 14.86
N TRP A 286 4.65 -13.07 13.86
CA TRP A 286 5.02 -13.25 12.45
C TRP A 286 6.47 -12.82 12.18
N PHE A 287 6.90 -11.66 12.69
CA PHE A 287 8.29 -11.18 12.59
C PHE A 287 9.27 -12.18 13.20
N ILE A 288 9.00 -12.63 14.43
CA ILE A 288 9.85 -13.59 15.14
C ILE A 288 9.93 -14.90 14.35
N CYS A 289 8.80 -15.42 13.88
CA CYS A 289 8.76 -16.61 13.04
C CYS A 289 9.58 -16.45 11.76
N CYS A 290 9.46 -15.30 11.07
CA CYS A 290 10.26 -15.03 9.88
C CYS A 290 11.77 -15.00 10.19
N ILE A 291 12.21 -14.38 11.29
CA ILE A 291 13.63 -14.35 11.69
C ILE A 291 14.12 -15.78 12.01
N VAL A 292 13.34 -16.56 12.73
CA VAL A 292 13.71 -17.93 13.13
C VAL A 292 13.76 -18.86 11.92
N LEU A 293 12.74 -18.83 11.06
CA LEU A 293 12.64 -19.72 9.88
C LEU A 293 13.71 -19.41 8.81
N HIS A 294 14.16 -18.17 8.72
CA HIS A 294 15.17 -17.74 7.76
C HIS A 294 16.59 -17.63 8.37
N LEU A 295 16.83 -18.30 9.50
CA LEU A 295 18.14 -18.44 10.13
C LEU A 295 18.80 -17.10 10.51
N GLY A 296 18.01 -16.17 11.02
CA GLY A 296 18.51 -14.91 11.57
C GLY A 296 18.11 -13.67 10.79
N ILE A 297 18.68 -12.54 11.16
CA ILE A 297 18.30 -11.21 10.66
C ILE A 297 18.62 -11.06 9.17
N GLU A 298 19.73 -11.57 8.70
CA GLU A 298 20.14 -11.47 7.29
C GLU A 298 19.21 -12.28 6.38
N GLY A 299 18.92 -13.53 6.74
CA GLY A 299 17.95 -14.35 6.02
C GLY A 299 16.54 -13.74 6.04
N PHE A 300 16.16 -13.09 7.15
CA PHE A 300 14.93 -12.33 7.22
C PHE A 300 14.90 -11.18 6.19
N PHE A 301 15.98 -10.41 6.03
CA PHE A 301 16.03 -9.34 5.02
C PHE A 301 15.89 -9.90 3.60
N ASN A 302 16.61 -10.97 3.27
CA ASN A 302 16.52 -11.61 1.97
C ASN A 302 15.10 -12.10 1.67
N TYR A 303 14.46 -12.76 2.64
CA TYR A 303 13.05 -13.14 2.56
C TYR A 303 12.13 -11.94 2.33
N MET A 304 12.33 -10.85 3.05
CA MET A 304 11.50 -9.65 2.92
C MET A 304 11.65 -8.97 1.57
N ILE A 305 12.87 -8.98 0.98
CA ILE A 305 13.14 -8.46 -0.37
C ILE A 305 12.40 -9.31 -1.41
N GLU A 306 12.51 -10.63 -1.34
CA GLU A 306 11.78 -11.54 -2.24
C GLU A 306 10.27 -11.34 -2.14
N GLN A 307 9.74 -11.32 -0.90
CA GLN A 307 8.32 -11.14 -0.63
C GLN A 307 7.82 -9.71 -0.90
N TYR A 308 8.71 -8.74 -1.06
CA TYR A 308 8.31 -7.39 -1.46
C TYR A 308 7.76 -7.37 -2.87
N ARG A 309 8.34 -8.13 -3.75
CA ARG A 309 7.96 -8.18 -5.16
C ARG A 309 6.69 -9.00 -5.38
N ILE A 310 6.62 -10.20 -4.82
CA ILE A 310 5.49 -11.14 -4.96
C ILE A 310 5.07 -11.62 -3.56
N PRO A 311 4.28 -10.81 -2.82
CA PRO A 311 3.85 -11.20 -1.48
C PRO A 311 2.94 -12.43 -1.51
N GLY A 312 3.36 -13.50 -0.84
CA GLY A 312 2.52 -14.66 -0.55
C GLY A 312 1.58 -14.41 0.65
N LEU A 313 0.68 -15.36 0.93
CA LEU A 313 -0.35 -15.23 1.96
C LEU A 313 0.21 -14.87 3.34
N ALA A 314 1.30 -15.50 3.77
CA ALA A 314 1.92 -15.21 5.08
C ALA A 314 2.39 -13.75 5.17
N LYS A 315 3.01 -13.22 4.09
CA LYS A 315 3.39 -11.81 3.99
C LYS A 315 2.18 -10.90 3.97
N VAL A 316 1.11 -11.25 3.23
CA VAL A 316 -0.14 -10.47 3.18
C VAL A 316 -0.74 -10.34 4.56
N LEU A 317 -0.87 -11.46 5.31
CA LEU A 317 -1.45 -11.46 6.66
C LEU A 317 -0.57 -10.73 7.67
N GLY A 318 0.74 -10.98 7.67
CA GLY A 318 1.69 -10.28 8.55
C GLY A 318 1.72 -8.76 8.29
N SER A 319 1.74 -8.35 7.03
CA SER A 319 1.66 -6.93 6.65
C SER A 319 0.30 -6.33 7.02
N PHE A 320 -0.80 -7.02 6.81
CA PHE A 320 -2.13 -6.56 7.20
C PHE A 320 -2.18 -6.27 8.71
N CYS A 321 -1.71 -7.20 9.54
CA CYS A 321 -1.66 -7.01 10.99
C CYS A 321 -0.74 -5.83 11.37
N SER A 322 0.42 -5.70 10.73
CA SER A 322 1.33 -4.56 10.92
C SER A 322 0.66 -3.23 10.55
N ILE A 323 -0.09 -3.19 9.45
CA ILE A 323 -0.85 -2.02 9.00
C ILE A 323 -1.92 -1.63 10.01
N ILE A 324 -2.71 -2.57 10.50
CA ILE A 324 -3.74 -2.29 11.53
C ILE A 324 -3.09 -1.77 12.81
N PHE A 325 -1.96 -2.33 13.23
CA PHE A 325 -1.19 -1.82 14.37
C PHE A 325 -0.73 -0.37 14.14
N VAL A 326 -0.23 -0.04 12.94
CA VAL A 326 0.15 1.34 12.58
C VAL A 326 -1.05 2.30 12.62
N PHE A 327 -2.24 1.88 12.15
CA PHE A 327 -3.46 2.69 12.26
C PHE A 327 -3.88 2.90 13.71
N ALA A 328 -3.81 1.86 14.55
CA ALA A 328 -4.10 1.97 15.98
C ALA A 328 -3.13 2.91 16.70
N ALA A 329 -1.83 2.82 16.39
CA ALA A 329 -0.81 3.74 16.89
C ALA A 329 -1.08 5.18 16.44
N ALA A 330 -1.38 5.39 15.15
CA ALA A 330 -1.72 6.71 14.60
C ALA A 330 -2.95 7.30 15.30
N PHE A 331 -3.98 6.51 15.53
CA PHE A 331 -5.17 6.94 16.28
C PHE A 331 -4.80 7.34 17.72
N ARG A 332 -3.94 6.58 18.39
CA ARG A 332 -3.52 6.84 19.78
C ARG A 332 -2.67 8.10 19.92
N ILE A 333 -1.77 8.37 18.98
CA ILE A 333 -0.90 9.55 19.02
C ILE A 333 -1.57 10.81 18.46
N MET A 334 -2.71 10.68 17.79
CA MET A 334 -3.40 11.79 17.13
C MET A 334 -3.68 13.00 18.05
N PRO A 335 -4.15 12.86 19.31
CA PRO A 335 -4.37 14.00 20.19
C PRO A 335 -3.09 14.78 20.51
N MET A 336 -1.94 14.09 20.57
CA MET A 336 -0.64 14.71 20.76
C MET A 336 -0.21 15.46 19.47
N MET A 337 -0.40 14.82 18.32
CA MET A 337 -0.07 15.44 17.02
C MET A 337 -0.92 16.69 16.74
N GLU A 338 -2.20 16.68 17.10
CA GLU A 338 -3.08 17.86 16.96
C GLU A 338 -2.62 19.07 17.82
N LYS A 339 -1.99 18.83 18.97
CA LYS A 339 -1.35 19.87 19.76
C LYS A 339 -0.14 20.49 19.03
N TRP A 340 0.61 19.67 18.28
CA TRP A 340 1.68 20.15 17.41
C TRP A 340 1.12 20.57 16.05
N LYS A 341 0.36 21.69 16.05
CA LYS A 341 -0.42 22.20 14.91
C LYS A 341 0.38 22.23 13.59
N PHE A 342 1.64 22.69 13.63
CA PHE A 342 2.48 22.77 12.43
C PHE A 342 2.71 21.38 11.81
N GLY A 343 3.21 20.41 12.59
CA GLY A 343 3.48 19.07 12.09
C GLY A 343 2.23 18.34 11.63
N TYR A 344 1.15 18.43 12.41
CA TYR A 344 -0.13 17.85 12.03
C TYR A 344 -0.66 18.40 10.71
N ASN A 345 -0.70 19.71 10.54
CA ASN A 345 -1.16 20.35 9.31
C ASN A 345 -0.29 19.97 8.12
N LYS A 346 1.02 19.81 8.33
CA LYS A 346 1.96 19.39 7.29
C LYS A 346 1.72 17.95 6.85
N LEU A 347 1.51 17.02 7.79
CA LEU A 347 1.17 15.62 7.48
C LEU A 347 -0.20 15.52 6.78
N CYS A 348 -1.19 16.27 7.19
CA CYS A 348 -2.49 16.36 6.51
C CYS A 348 -2.35 16.92 5.08
N TYR A 349 -1.48 17.91 4.87
CA TYR A 349 -1.16 18.43 3.53
C TYR A 349 -0.48 17.35 2.68
N TYR A 350 0.51 16.64 3.21
CA TYR A 350 1.19 15.53 2.51
C TYR A 350 0.21 14.42 2.15
N SER A 351 -0.67 14.04 3.06
CA SER A 351 -1.75 13.08 2.78
C SER A 351 -2.64 13.51 1.62
N LYS A 352 -3.04 14.79 1.60
CA LYS A 352 -3.89 15.35 0.53
C LYS A 352 -3.18 15.40 -0.82
N GLN A 353 -1.88 15.63 -0.84
CA GLN A 353 -1.07 15.79 -2.06
C GLN A 353 -0.21 14.56 -2.38
N ILE A 354 -0.47 13.41 -1.74
CA ILE A 354 0.41 12.24 -1.77
C ILE A 354 0.81 11.81 -3.18
N SER A 355 -0.11 11.79 -4.15
CA SER A 355 0.19 11.39 -5.53
C SER A 355 1.11 12.39 -6.25
N LYS A 356 0.94 13.71 -5.99
CA LYS A 356 1.82 14.73 -6.58
C LYS A 356 3.20 14.68 -5.96
N MET A 357 3.24 14.60 -4.62
CA MET A 357 4.50 14.48 -3.88
C MET A 357 5.27 13.22 -4.30
N TYR A 358 4.54 12.09 -4.48
CA TYR A 358 5.14 10.85 -4.98
C TYR A 358 5.75 11.03 -6.37
N ALA A 359 5.06 11.63 -7.31
CA ALA A 359 5.59 11.85 -8.65
C ALA A 359 6.81 12.77 -8.64
N VAL A 360 6.74 13.89 -7.91
CA VAL A 360 7.78 14.92 -7.93
C VAL A 360 9.07 14.44 -7.26
N HIS A 361 9.00 13.72 -6.09
CA HIS A 361 10.24 13.30 -5.42
C HIS A 361 11.05 12.29 -6.24
N ILE A 362 10.40 11.40 -6.97
CA ILE A 362 11.07 10.47 -7.90
C ILE A 362 11.79 11.28 -9.00
N GLY A 363 11.13 12.29 -9.60
CA GLY A 363 11.75 13.18 -10.57
C GLY A 363 12.96 13.93 -10.01
N VAL A 364 12.90 14.39 -8.75
CA VAL A 364 14.03 15.04 -8.08
C VAL A 364 15.21 14.06 -7.90
N TYR A 365 14.95 12.81 -7.49
CA TYR A 365 16.02 11.81 -7.39
C TYR A 365 16.68 11.50 -8.74
N TRP A 366 15.90 11.39 -9.81
CA TRP A 366 16.49 11.16 -11.14
C TRP A 366 17.24 12.38 -11.68
N THR A 367 16.82 13.58 -11.33
CA THR A 367 17.60 14.80 -11.60
C THR A 367 18.94 14.75 -10.87
N LEU A 368 18.95 14.38 -9.59
CA LEU A 368 20.18 14.23 -8.80
C LEU A 368 21.09 13.13 -9.36
N ALA A 369 20.55 11.96 -9.70
CA ALA A 369 21.31 10.85 -10.27
C ALA A 369 21.99 11.26 -11.59
N GLY A 370 21.26 11.91 -12.50
CA GLY A 370 21.82 12.42 -13.75
C GLY A 370 22.87 13.49 -13.54
N SER A 371 22.64 14.46 -12.64
CA SER A 371 23.58 15.54 -12.31
C SER A 371 24.87 15.04 -11.66
N ALA A 372 24.78 13.98 -10.85
CA ALA A 372 25.91 13.34 -10.21
C ALA A 372 26.60 12.27 -11.09
N ALA A 373 26.17 12.10 -12.37
CA ALA A 373 26.61 11.03 -13.26
C ALA A 373 26.55 9.64 -12.58
N PHE A 374 25.43 9.40 -11.87
CA PHE A 374 25.18 8.16 -11.14
C PHE A 374 26.22 7.84 -10.07
N TYR A 375 26.84 8.88 -9.47
CA TYR A 375 27.73 8.74 -8.32
C TYR A 375 26.98 8.05 -7.18
N GLU A 376 27.63 7.08 -6.55
CA GLU A 376 27.10 6.34 -5.42
C GLU A 376 27.31 7.10 -4.11
N PHE A 377 26.21 7.61 -3.54
CA PHE A 377 26.25 8.36 -2.29
C PHE A 377 26.35 7.43 -1.06
N ARG A 378 27.07 7.88 -0.03
CA ARG A 378 27.20 7.17 1.25
C ARG A 378 25.97 7.39 2.13
N VAL A 379 25.84 6.59 3.20
CA VAL A 379 24.71 6.63 4.16
C VAL A 379 24.40 8.05 4.66
N LYS A 380 25.42 8.79 5.11
CA LYS A 380 25.24 10.17 5.61
C LYS A 380 24.68 11.11 4.54
N GLU A 381 25.19 10.99 3.34
CA GLU A 381 24.77 11.78 2.19
C GLU A 381 23.33 11.42 1.80
N CYS A 382 22.97 10.13 1.75
CA CYS A 382 21.60 9.68 1.50
C CYS A 382 20.62 10.26 2.53
N LEU A 383 20.96 10.29 3.82
CA LEU A 383 20.10 10.87 4.84
C LEU A 383 19.91 12.38 4.68
N ILE A 384 20.99 13.12 4.40
CA ILE A 384 20.94 14.58 4.16
C ILE A 384 20.11 14.87 2.90
N LEU A 385 20.37 14.14 1.82
CA LEU A 385 19.65 14.31 0.55
C LEU A 385 18.19 13.93 0.68
N SER A 386 17.81 12.95 1.51
CA SER A 386 16.40 12.63 1.79
C SER A 386 15.64 13.84 2.32
N VAL A 387 16.26 14.56 3.28
CA VAL A 387 15.66 15.78 3.85
C VAL A 387 15.59 16.89 2.79
N ALA A 388 16.65 17.08 2.03
CA ALA A 388 16.70 18.09 0.96
C ALA A 388 15.65 17.79 -0.13
N VAL A 389 15.55 16.52 -0.57
CA VAL A 389 14.54 16.08 -1.56
C VAL A 389 13.13 16.29 -1.04
N LEU A 390 12.87 15.99 0.24
CA LEU A 390 11.55 16.23 0.84
C LEU A 390 11.18 17.72 0.80
N ILE A 391 12.12 18.60 1.16
CA ILE A 391 11.92 20.07 1.14
C ILE A 391 11.70 20.55 -0.30
N VAL A 392 12.56 20.16 -1.24
CA VAL A 392 12.44 20.56 -2.66
C VAL A 392 11.11 20.07 -3.25
N THR A 393 10.74 18.82 -2.99
CA THR A 393 9.47 18.24 -3.41
C THR A 393 8.28 19.05 -2.89
N ASP A 394 8.32 19.40 -1.61
CA ASP A 394 7.28 20.20 -0.98
C ASP A 394 7.14 21.59 -1.62
N LEU A 395 8.25 22.28 -1.86
CA LEU A 395 8.27 23.59 -2.52
C LEU A 395 7.73 23.52 -3.95
N LEU A 396 8.15 22.52 -4.73
CA LEU A 396 7.69 22.32 -6.11
C LEU A 396 6.20 22.04 -6.18
N VAL A 397 5.68 21.14 -5.32
CA VAL A 397 4.25 20.81 -5.26
C VAL A 397 3.43 22.02 -4.78
N HIS A 398 3.92 22.76 -3.80
CA HIS A 398 3.24 23.99 -3.33
C HIS A 398 3.18 25.06 -4.41
N GLY A 399 4.30 25.32 -5.11
CA GLY A 399 4.35 26.22 -6.26
C GLY A 399 3.38 25.82 -7.37
N TYR A 400 3.36 24.53 -7.73
CA TYR A 400 2.40 24.01 -8.71
C TYR A 400 0.93 24.26 -8.31
N ILE A 401 0.58 24.10 -7.03
CA ILE A 401 -0.77 24.34 -6.54
C ILE A 401 -1.13 25.83 -6.68
N ILE A 402 -0.24 26.73 -6.25
CA ILE A 402 -0.47 28.19 -6.36
C ILE A 402 -0.70 28.61 -7.82
N ILE A 403 0.12 28.10 -8.73
CA ILE A 403 0.01 28.42 -10.16
C ILE A 403 -1.32 27.91 -10.72
N THR A 404 -1.66 26.65 -10.43
CA THR A 404 -2.90 26.05 -10.94
C THR A 404 -4.15 26.71 -10.40
N ASP A 405 -4.15 27.15 -9.14
CA ASP A 405 -5.28 27.86 -8.54
C ASP A 405 -5.41 29.28 -9.13
N LYS A 406 -4.32 29.98 -9.36
CA LYS A 406 -4.33 31.29 -10.07
C LYS A 406 -4.91 31.18 -11.48
N ILE A 407 -4.56 30.12 -12.22
CA ILE A 407 -5.08 29.88 -13.60
C ILE A 407 -6.58 29.58 -13.55
N LYS A 408 -7.06 28.78 -12.58
CA LYS A 408 -8.48 28.45 -12.43
C LYS A 408 -9.34 29.66 -12.05
N ASN A 409 -8.81 30.52 -11.19
CA ASN A 409 -9.53 31.74 -10.75
C ASN A 409 -9.55 32.86 -11.80
N ARG A 410 -8.81 32.71 -12.90
CA ARG A 410 -8.83 33.66 -14.04
C ARG A 410 -9.81 33.24 -15.15
N LYS A 411 -10.34 32.00 -15.08
CA LYS A 411 -11.41 31.48 -15.96
C LYS A 411 -12.77 31.59 -15.28
#